data_e41585336a9ba318284c4d0b5d4be17c
#
_entry.id   e41585336a9ba318284c4d0b5d4be17c
#
_cell.length_a   1.000
_cell.length_b   1.000
_cell.length_c   1.000
_cell.angle_alpha   90.00
_cell.angle_beta   90.00
_cell.angle_gamma   90.00
#
_symmetry.space_group_name_H-M   'P 1'
#
loop_
_entity.id
_entity.type
_entity.pdbx_description
1 polymer ?
#
loop_
_entity_poly.entity_id
_entity_poly.type
_entity_poly.pdbx_seq_one_letter_code
_entity_poly.pdbx_strand_id
1 'polypeptide(L)'
;TDGMTASVNVALEARFAHVTINSLPGAAIKVNGAEVGSGSYSNNMAEGIYDIEASLAGHRPVTKQIEVIVGVPQTIELRPTPIYGMLDVNSNPMGANITINGKSYGDTPTSIENLLVGDYDVVLTKPGYASVSQRVTVSENASA
;
A
#
# COMPACT_ATOMS: atom_id res chain seq x y z
N THR A 1 45.48 25.35 -40.91
CA THR A 1 46.85 25.64 -40.77
C THR A 1 47.54 24.71 -39.83
N ASP A 2 48.76 24.71 -39.98
CA ASP A 2 49.61 23.88 -39.16
C ASP A 2 49.70 24.33 -37.74
N GLY A 3 49.66 23.39 -36.83
CA GLY A 3 49.79 23.63 -35.41
C GLY A 3 48.55 24.13 -34.72
N MET A 4 47.45 24.28 -35.43
CA MET A 4 46.18 24.63 -34.79
C MET A 4 45.42 23.38 -34.36
N THR A 5 44.97 23.38 -33.14
CA THR A 5 44.15 22.31 -32.62
C THR A 5 42.71 22.79 -32.48
N ALA A 6 41.80 22.08 -33.12
CA ALA A 6 40.39 22.34 -32.92
C ALA A 6 39.95 21.71 -31.57
N SER A 7 39.27 22.47 -30.79
CA SER A 7 38.71 22.01 -29.52
C SER A 7 37.20 22.13 -29.51
N VAL A 8 36.57 21.15 -28.97
CA VAL A 8 35.11 21.19 -28.73
C VAL A 8 34.87 21.00 -27.26
N ASN A 9 34.28 22.02 -26.65
CA ASN A 9 33.84 21.96 -25.28
C ASN A 9 32.32 22.05 -25.24
N VAL A 10 31.70 20.97 -24.87
CA VAL A 10 30.24 20.91 -24.74
C VAL A 10 29.86 20.49 -23.35
N ALA A 11 29.08 21.34 -22.68
CA ALA A 11 28.51 20.98 -21.42
C ALA A 11 27.28 20.12 -21.68
N LEU A 12 27.31 18.88 -21.19
CA LEU A 12 26.15 18.01 -21.26
C LEU A 12 25.24 18.32 -20.10
N GLU A 13 24.02 18.66 -20.39
CA GLU A 13 23.02 18.87 -19.37
C GLU A 13 22.39 17.54 -18.99
N ALA A 14 22.13 17.37 -17.69
CA ALA A 14 21.42 16.22 -17.22
C ALA A 14 19.98 16.26 -17.72
N ARG A 15 19.52 15.14 -18.30
CA ARG A 15 18.18 15.03 -18.84
C ARG A 15 17.30 14.29 -17.86
N PHE A 16 17.14 14.89 -16.68
CA PHE A 16 16.29 14.35 -15.64
C PHE A 16 15.57 15.48 -14.88
N ALA A 17 14.60 15.09 -14.11
CA ALA A 17 13.92 15.95 -13.16
C ALA A 17 13.74 15.20 -11.85
N HIS A 18 13.58 15.94 -10.77
CA HIS A 18 13.31 15.35 -9.47
C HIS A 18 11.84 14.99 -9.36
N VAL A 19 11.55 13.73 -9.10
CA VAL A 19 10.19 13.21 -8.94
C VAL A 19 10.00 12.68 -7.54
N THR A 20 8.95 13.12 -6.89
CA THR A 20 8.54 12.65 -5.58
C THR A 20 7.18 11.97 -5.70
N ILE A 21 7.07 10.75 -5.21
CA ILE A 21 5.83 9.99 -5.17
C ILE A 21 5.50 9.74 -3.70
N ASN A 22 4.36 10.21 -3.25
CA ASN A 22 3.89 10.02 -1.90
C ASN A 22 2.69 9.07 -1.90
N SER A 23 2.65 8.18 -0.93
CA SER A 23 1.55 7.24 -0.76
C SER A 23 1.26 7.04 0.73
N LEU A 24 0.42 6.06 1.04
CA LEU A 24 0.13 5.70 2.42
C LEU A 24 1.35 5.02 3.05
N PRO A 25 1.55 5.15 4.38
CA PRO A 25 2.63 4.45 5.05
C PRO A 25 2.59 2.95 4.76
N GLY A 26 3.72 2.39 4.35
CA GLY A 26 3.84 0.98 4.02
C GLY A 26 3.35 0.57 2.62
N ALA A 27 2.81 1.50 1.85
CA ALA A 27 2.39 1.19 0.48
C ALA A 27 3.62 0.98 -0.41
N ALA A 28 3.63 -0.11 -1.17
CA ALA A 28 4.69 -0.39 -2.12
C ALA A 28 4.55 0.51 -3.34
N ILE A 29 5.62 1.18 -3.71
CA ILE A 29 5.67 2.07 -4.88
C ILE A 29 6.46 1.38 -5.98
N LYS A 30 5.86 1.29 -7.16
CA LYS A 30 6.48 0.69 -8.34
C LYS A 30 6.60 1.71 -9.44
N VAL A 31 7.69 1.62 -10.19
CA VAL A 31 7.92 2.39 -11.41
C VAL A 31 8.19 1.38 -12.53
N ASN A 32 7.37 1.41 -13.57
CA ASN A 32 7.46 0.45 -14.68
C ASN A 32 7.51 -1.02 -14.21
N GLY A 33 6.73 -1.35 -13.19
CA GLY A 33 6.65 -2.69 -12.64
C GLY A 33 7.74 -3.09 -11.63
N ALA A 34 8.72 -2.24 -11.41
CA ALA A 34 9.78 -2.50 -10.44
C ALA A 34 9.52 -1.75 -9.13
N GLU A 35 9.58 -2.45 -8.00
CA GLU A 35 9.43 -1.82 -6.70
C GLU A 35 10.63 -0.94 -6.38
N VAL A 36 10.36 0.33 -6.07
CA VAL A 36 11.41 1.34 -5.83
C VAL A 36 11.36 1.95 -4.44
N GLY A 37 10.26 1.78 -3.72
CA GLY A 37 10.15 2.34 -2.38
C GLY A 37 8.89 1.90 -1.66
N SER A 38 8.73 2.38 -0.44
CA SER A 38 7.59 2.10 0.42
C SER A 38 7.15 3.39 1.11
N GLY A 39 5.86 3.71 1.01
CA GLY A 39 5.27 4.93 1.57
C GLY A 39 5.62 6.20 0.81
N SER A 40 6.84 6.34 0.37
CA SER A 40 7.29 7.46 -0.45
C SER A 40 8.49 7.06 -1.28
N TYR A 41 8.69 7.77 -2.36
CA TYR A 41 9.85 7.60 -3.24
C TYR A 41 10.23 8.96 -3.79
N SER A 42 11.51 9.26 -3.78
CA SER A 42 12.01 10.53 -4.29
C SER A 42 13.36 10.28 -4.96
N ASN A 43 13.46 10.65 -6.21
CA ASN A 43 14.70 10.47 -6.97
C ASN A 43 14.68 11.35 -8.22
N ASN A 44 15.86 11.52 -8.78
CA ASN A 44 15.99 12.09 -10.10
C ASN A 44 15.68 11.02 -11.15
N MET A 45 14.76 11.32 -12.05
CA MET A 45 14.34 10.40 -13.09
C MET A 45 14.67 10.99 -14.46
N ALA A 46 15.14 10.16 -15.35
CA ALA A 46 15.39 10.56 -16.71
C ALA A 46 14.09 10.97 -17.40
N GLU A 47 14.19 11.87 -18.39
CA GLU A 47 13.01 12.24 -19.17
C GLU A 47 12.36 11.02 -19.82
N GLY A 48 11.06 11.03 -19.91
CA GLY A 48 10.28 9.93 -20.48
C GLY A 48 8.93 9.75 -19.82
N ILE A 49 8.25 8.71 -20.26
CA ILE A 49 6.94 8.33 -19.74
C ILE A 49 7.10 7.13 -18.83
N TYR A 50 6.49 7.19 -17.66
CA TYR A 50 6.58 6.15 -16.63
C TYR A 50 5.20 5.74 -16.15
N ASP A 51 5.03 4.44 -15.93
CA ASP A 51 3.86 3.91 -15.26
C ASP A 51 4.21 3.72 -13.80
N ILE A 52 3.51 4.43 -12.92
CA ILE A 52 3.73 4.37 -11.47
C ILE A 52 2.53 3.73 -10.79
N GLU A 53 2.81 2.98 -9.74
CA GLU A 53 1.78 2.25 -8.99
C GLU A 53 2.09 2.32 -7.51
N ALA A 54 1.04 2.45 -6.71
CA ALA A 54 1.11 2.27 -5.27
C ALA A 54 0.11 1.21 -4.86
N SER A 55 0.56 0.26 -4.05
CA SER A 55 -0.28 -0.83 -3.56
C SER A 55 -0.06 -1.04 -2.07
N LEU A 56 -1.13 -1.37 -1.36
CA LEU A 56 -1.09 -1.66 0.06
C LEU A 56 -2.08 -2.79 0.35
N ALA A 57 -1.70 -3.69 1.27
CA ALA A 57 -2.58 -4.79 1.66
C ALA A 57 -3.94 -4.27 2.13
N GLY A 58 -5.02 -4.90 1.69
CA GLY A 58 -6.37 -4.48 2.02
C GLY A 58 -6.86 -3.25 1.27
N HIS A 59 -6.12 -2.78 0.27
CA HIS A 59 -6.44 -1.59 -0.51
C HIS A 59 -6.43 -1.89 -2.01
N ARG A 60 -7.22 -1.13 -2.76
CA ARG A 60 -7.13 -1.15 -4.22
C ARG A 60 -5.88 -0.42 -4.66
N PRO A 61 -5.06 -1.02 -5.52
CA PRO A 61 -3.88 -0.32 -6.04
C PRO A 61 -4.29 0.86 -6.91
N VAL A 62 -3.42 1.86 -6.94
CA VAL A 62 -3.59 3.05 -7.78
C VAL A 62 -2.45 3.09 -8.78
N THR A 63 -2.79 3.26 -10.05
CA THR A 63 -1.82 3.39 -11.12
C THR A 63 -1.98 4.75 -11.79
N LYS A 64 -0.87 5.30 -12.26
CA LYS A 64 -0.86 6.55 -12.99
C LYS A 64 0.31 6.57 -13.98
N GLN A 65 0.08 7.14 -15.14
CA GLN A 65 1.13 7.40 -16.09
C GLN A 65 1.59 8.85 -15.92
N ILE A 66 2.89 9.06 -15.83
CA ILE A 66 3.49 10.39 -15.72
C ILE A 66 4.50 10.61 -16.83
N GLU A 67 4.68 11.87 -17.21
CA GLU A 67 5.75 12.28 -18.11
C GLU A 67 6.76 13.09 -17.30
N VAL A 68 8.02 12.69 -17.36
CA VAL A 68 9.12 13.40 -16.73
C VAL A 68 9.72 14.35 -17.78
N ILE A 69 9.70 15.63 -17.44
CA ILE A 69 10.21 16.71 -18.30
C ILE A 69 11.44 17.29 -17.62
N VAL A 70 12.53 17.43 -18.38
CA VAL A 70 13.78 17.96 -17.88
C VAL A 70 13.60 19.29 -17.16
N GLY A 71 14.10 19.40 -15.93
CA GLY A 71 14.07 20.62 -15.15
C GLY A 71 12.72 20.93 -14.50
N VAL A 72 11.73 20.08 -14.67
CA VAL A 72 10.40 20.26 -14.06
C VAL A 72 10.20 19.25 -12.93
N PRO A 73 10.35 19.66 -11.67
CA PRO A 73 10.10 18.76 -10.55
C PRO A 73 8.61 18.45 -10.44
N GLN A 74 8.31 17.24 -10.02
CA GLN A 74 6.93 16.78 -9.84
C GLN A 74 6.76 16.12 -8.48
N THR A 75 5.60 16.33 -7.89
CA THR A 75 5.15 15.60 -6.70
C THR A 75 3.82 14.95 -7.03
N ILE A 76 3.76 13.62 -6.91
CA ILE A 76 2.59 12.84 -7.25
C ILE A 76 2.08 12.16 -5.97
N GLU A 77 0.78 12.24 -5.74
CA GLU A 77 0.10 11.54 -4.66
C GLU A 77 -0.60 10.31 -5.22
N LEU A 78 -0.21 9.15 -4.73
CA LEU A 78 -0.86 7.88 -5.05
C LEU A 78 -1.44 7.29 -3.76
N ARG A 79 -2.76 7.31 -3.64
CA ARG A 79 -3.42 6.84 -2.42
C ARG A 79 -4.29 5.63 -2.72
N PRO A 80 -3.81 4.43 -2.44
CA PRO A 80 -4.64 3.23 -2.54
C PRO A 80 -5.89 3.37 -1.68
N THR A 81 -7.01 2.89 -2.20
CA THR A 81 -8.31 3.00 -1.54
C THR A 81 -8.53 1.80 -0.65
N PRO A 82 -8.85 1.97 0.66
CA PRO A 82 -9.12 0.84 1.53
C PRO A 82 -10.35 0.07 1.06
N ILE A 83 -10.28 -1.25 1.16
CA ILE A 83 -11.37 -2.15 0.84
C ILE A 83 -11.87 -2.75 2.16
N TYR A 84 -13.15 -2.62 2.44
CA TYR A 84 -13.73 -3.10 3.69
C TYR A 84 -14.67 -4.27 3.46
N GLY A 85 -14.71 -5.15 4.44
CA GLY A 85 -15.64 -6.25 4.53
C GLY A 85 -16.25 -6.33 5.91
N MET A 86 -16.98 -7.38 6.17
CA MET A 86 -17.67 -7.62 7.44
C MET A 86 -17.36 -9.03 7.94
N LEU A 87 -17.25 -9.17 9.24
CA LEU A 87 -17.01 -10.44 9.91
C LEU A 87 -18.12 -10.71 10.93
N ASP A 88 -18.85 -11.80 10.74
CA ASP A 88 -19.82 -12.29 11.71
C ASP A 88 -19.15 -13.32 12.60
N VAL A 89 -19.14 -13.08 13.90
CA VAL A 89 -18.54 -13.99 14.87
C VAL A 89 -19.61 -14.55 15.78
N ASN A 90 -19.65 -15.86 15.87
CA ASN A 90 -20.58 -16.57 16.72
C ASN A 90 -19.87 -17.67 17.49
N SER A 91 -20.46 -18.10 18.59
CA SER A 91 -19.90 -19.19 19.41
C SER A 91 -21.00 -19.96 20.10
N ASN A 92 -20.69 -21.17 20.54
CA ASN A 92 -21.55 -22.00 21.37
C ASN A 92 -20.74 -22.53 22.56
N PRO A 93 -21.01 -22.06 23.79
CA PRO A 93 -22.05 -21.10 24.20
C PRO A 93 -21.73 -19.67 23.78
N MET A 94 -22.78 -18.86 23.67
CA MET A 94 -22.65 -17.42 23.39
C MET A 94 -21.99 -16.69 24.57
N GLY A 95 -21.55 -15.47 24.34
CA GLY A 95 -20.93 -14.63 25.36
C GLY A 95 -19.44 -14.83 25.47
N ALA A 96 -18.79 -15.39 24.45
CA ALA A 96 -17.34 -15.48 24.37
C ALA A 96 -16.77 -14.12 23.93
N ASN A 97 -15.71 -13.68 24.61
CA ASN A 97 -15.02 -12.44 24.23
C ASN A 97 -14.25 -12.67 22.93
N ILE A 98 -14.37 -11.71 22.02
CA ILE A 98 -13.73 -11.74 20.72
C ILE A 98 -12.49 -10.87 20.76
N THR A 99 -11.33 -11.46 20.45
CA THR A 99 -10.07 -10.73 20.28
C THR A 99 -9.54 -10.99 18.89
N ILE A 100 -9.25 -9.92 18.17
CA ILE A 100 -8.67 -9.99 16.81
C ILE A 100 -7.40 -9.17 16.82
N ASN A 101 -6.27 -9.82 16.51
CA ASN A 101 -4.95 -9.20 16.52
C ASN A 101 -4.66 -8.41 17.81
N GLY A 102 -5.08 -8.97 18.95
CA GLY A 102 -4.87 -8.37 20.27
C GLY A 102 -5.90 -7.32 20.70
N LYS A 103 -6.87 -6.99 19.86
CA LYS A 103 -7.91 -6.01 20.16
C LYS A 103 -9.23 -6.71 20.45
N SER A 104 -9.90 -6.30 21.54
CA SER A 104 -11.22 -6.83 21.89
C SER A 104 -12.32 -6.15 21.09
N TYR A 105 -13.27 -6.96 20.59
CA TYR A 105 -14.42 -6.49 19.80
C TYR A 105 -15.77 -6.80 20.49
N GLY A 106 -15.75 -7.16 21.75
CA GLY A 106 -16.96 -7.49 22.49
C GLY A 106 -17.20 -8.98 22.58
N ASP A 107 -18.45 -9.37 22.83
CA ASP A 107 -18.83 -10.75 23.06
C ASP A 107 -19.70 -11.28 21.91
N THR A 108 -19.61 -12.58 21.69
CA THR A 108 -20.45 -13.25 20.68
C THR A 108 -21.93 -13.28 21.10
N PRO A 109 -22.89 -13.25 20.13
CA PRO A 109 -22.68 -13.04 18.70
C PRO A 109 -22.46 -11.56 18.37
N THR A 110 -21.59 -11.28 17.42
CA THR A 110 -21.29 -9.91 16.98
C THR A 110 -20.95 -9.88 15.49
N SER A 111 -21.43 -8.84 14.83
CA SER A 111 -21.00 -8.51 13.47
C SER A 111 -20.04 -7.33 13.54
N ILE A 112 -18.85 -7.52 12.98
CA ILE A 112 -17.82 -6.48 12.96
C ILE A 112 -17.82 -5.90 11.54
N GLU A 113 -18.17 -4.62 11.44
CA GLU A 113 -18.24 -3.92 10.17
C GLU A 113 -16.97 -3.11 9.93
N ASN A 114 -16.74 -2.75 8.67
CA ASN A 114 -15.63 -1.88 8.28
C ASN A 114 -14.25 -2.43 8.67
N LEU A 115 -14.08 -3.75 8.53
CA LEU A 115 -12.77 -4.38 8.63
C LEU A 115 -12.09 -4.32 7.26
N LEU A 116 -10.83 -3.94 7.24
CA LEU A 116 -10.04 -4.06 6.02
C LEU A 116 -10.00 -5.52 5.58
N VAL A 117 -10.12 -5.76 4.28
CA VAL A 117 -9.99 -7.11 3.75
C VAL A 117 -8.62 -7.67 4.06
N GLY A 118 -8.55 -8.95 4.35
CA GLY A 118 -7.32 -9.63 4.70
C GLY A 118 -7.57 -10.79 5.65
N ASP A 119 -6.49 -11.35 6.16
CA ASP A 119 -6.52 -12.47 7.08
C ASP A 119 -6.43 -11.99 8.52
N TYR A 120 -7.25 -12.56 9.37
CA TYR A 120 -7.31 -12.22 10.79
C TYR A 120 -7.25 -13.47 11.65
N ASP A 121 -6.52 -13.39 12.77
CA ASP A 121 -6.55 -14.40 13.80
C ASP A 121 -7.59 -14.01 14.84
N VAL A 122 -8.67 -14.76 14.90
CA VAL A 122 -9.78 -14.52 15.83
C VAL A 122 -9.62 -15.45 17.01
N VAL A 123 -9.58 -14.89 18.21
CA VAL A 123 -9.50 -15.65 19.47
C VAL A 123 -10.78 -15.44 20.25
N LEU A 124 -11.40 -16.54 20.64
CA LEU A 124 -12.59 -16.55 21.47
C LEU A 124 -12.23 -17.07 22.86
N THR A 125 -12.59 -16.30 23.88
CA THR A 125 -12.35 -16.67 25.28
C THR A 125 -13.62 -16.53 26.09
N LYS A 126 -13.84 -17.51 26.99
CA LYS A 126 -14.95 -17.46 27.97
C LYS A 126 -14.51 -18.15 29.22
N PRO A 127 -14.81 -17.58 30.44
CA PRO A 127 -14.47 -18.21 31.69
C PRO A 127 -15.04 -19.64 31.78
N GLY A 128 -14.20 -20.58 32.20
CA GLY A 128 -14.55 -21.99 32.31
C GLY A 128 -14.41 -22.79 31.01
N TYR A 129 -13.98 -22.16 29.93
CA TYR A 129 -13.78 -22.81 28.63
C TYR A 129 -12.36 -22.58 28.11
N ALA A 130 -11.87 -23.53 27.35
CA ALA A 130 -10.59 -23.35 26.67
C ALA A 130 -10.74 -22.29 25.57
N SER A 131 -9.72 -21.47 25.40
CA SER A 131 -9.70 -20.48 24.31
C SER A 131 -9.58 -21.18 22.96
N VAL A 132 -10.22 -20.59 21.95
CA VAL A 132 -10.19 -21.09 20.58
C VAL A 132 -9.64 -19.98 19.69
N SER A 133 -8.70 -20.35 18.84
CA SER A 133 -8.13 -19.44 17.85
C SER A 133 -8.45 -19.96 16.44
N GLN A 134 -8.94 -19.09 15.59
CA GLN A 134 -9.27 -19.43 14.22
C GLN A 134 -8.82 -18.32 13.29
N ARG A 135 -8.20 -18.70 12.17
CA ARG A 135 -7.83 -17.75 11.12
C ARG A 135 -8.98 -17.62 10.13
N VAL A 136 -9.37 -16.39 9.84
CA VAL A 136 -10.46 -16.09 8.90
C VAL A 136 -9.98 -15.07 7.87
N THR A 137 -10.56 -15.16 6.67
CA THR A 137 -10.32 -14.20 5.60
C THR A 137 -11.54 -13.33 5.41
N VAL A 138 -11.35 -12.02 5.51
CA VAL A 138 -12.39 -11.03 5.24
C VAL A 138 -12.26 -10.56 3.80
N SER A 139 -13.36 -10.67 3.05
CA SER A 139 -13.42 -10.29 1.63
C SER A 139 -14.33 -9.08 1.45
N GLU A 140 -14.12 -8.35 0.36
CA GLU A 140 -14.91 -7.17 0.02
C GLU A 140 -16.40 -7.52 -0.10
N ASN A 141 -17.24 -6.73 0.60
CA ASN A 141 -18.71 -6.84 0.54
C ASN A 141 -19.25 -8.24 0.83
N ALA A 142 -18.50 -9.04 1.56
CA ALA A 142 -18.91 -10.36 1.97
C ALA A 142 -18.82 -10.50 3.48
N SER A 143 -19.73 -11.28 4.05
CA SER A 143 -19.67 -11.69 5.45
C SER A 143 -18.78 -12.94 5.55
N ALA A 144 -17.85 -12.92 6.48
CA ALA A 144 -16.95 -14.05 6.71
C ALA A 144 -17.30 -14.80 8.00
#